data_5e54fc523c07189c52c295c7c9c61809
#
_entry.id   5e54fc523c07189c52c295c7c9c61809
#
_cell.length_a   1.000
_cell.length_b   1.000
_cell.length_c   1.000
_cell.angle_alpha   90.00
_cell.angle_beta   90.00
_cell.angle_gamma   90.00
#
_symmetry.space_group_name_H-M   'P 1'
#
loop_
_entity.id
_entity.type
_entity.pdbx_description
1 polymer ?
#
loop_
_entity_poly.entity_id
_entity_poly.type
_entity_poly.pdbx_seq_one_letter_code
_entity_poly.pdbx_strand_id
1 'polypeptide(L)'
;RRAFMNGRIDLSQAEAVADLISAASDKALQAAILQLKGRLSKKITELYDRLLFVLSQVEAAIDFPEEGLDFQKRDSSISELKQVREEVSNLINTYKQGKISRDGASVALAGKPNVGKSSLLNTLLQEDRAIVTPHPGTTRDTLEEKVRIKDTHINIIDSAGLRRHPETIEQEGIRRTRLAIDNADLTL
;
A
#
# COMPACT_ATOMS: atom_id res chain seq x y z
N ARG A 1 -12.78 -1.94 -17.44
CA ARG A 1 -14.14 -2.03 -16.89
C ARG A 1 -14.94 -3.19 -17.48
N ARG A 2 -15.07 -3.32 -18.83
CA ARG A 2 -15.87 -4.39 -19.47
C ARG A 2 -15.37 -5.79 -19.12
N ALA A 3 -14.06 -6.04 -19.09
CA ALA A 3 -13.50 -7.35 -18.76
C ALA A 3 -13.85 -7.78 -17.32
N PHE A 4 -13.78 -6.87 -16.35
CA PHE A 4 -14.19 -7.11 -14.97
C PHE A 4 -15.71 -7.37 -14.87
N MET A 5 -16.55 -6.54 -15.50
CA MET A 5 -18.01 -6.74 -15.49
C MET A 5 -18.44 -8.06 -16.11
N ASN A 6 -17.66 -8.58 -17.06
CA ASN A 6 -17.91 -9.87 -17.72
C ASN A 6 -17.20 -11.05 -17.03
N GLY A 7 -16.62 -10.86 -15.83
CA GLY A 7 -15.97 -11.92 -15.07
C GLY A 7 -14.69 -12.49 -15.69
N ARG A 8 -14.08 -11.78 -16.67
CA ARG A 8 -12.82 -12.24 -17.32
C ARG A 8 -11.57 -11.93 -16.51
N ILE A 9 -11.66 -10.96 -15.63
CA ILE A 9 -10.62 -10.59 -14.66
C ILE A 9 -11.30 -10.26 -13.34
N ASP A 10 -10.62 -10.50 -12.24
CA ASP A 10 -11.07 -10.09 -10.90
C ASP A 10 -10.72 -8.63 -10.59
N LEU A 11 -11.11 -8.15 -9.40
CA LEU A 11 -10.87 -6.77 -8.97
C LEU A 11 -9.36 -6.48 -8.85
N SER A 12 -8.60 -7.40 -8.27
CA SER A 12 -7.15 -7.27 -8.12
C SER A 12 -6.44 -7.15 -9.47
N GLN A 13 -6.87 -7.95 -10.46
CA GLN A 13 -6.37 -7.86 -11.82
C GLN A 13 -6.80 -6.56 -12.53
N ALA A 14 -8.01 -6.08 -12.24
CA ALA A 14 -8.49 -4.80 -12.80
C ALA A 14 -7.70 -3.61 -12.25
N GLU A 15 -7.35 -3.61 -10.96
CA GLU A 15 -6.45 -2.63 -10.34
C GLU A 15 -5.04 -2.71 -10.95
N ALA A 16 -4.53 -3.92 -11.15
CA ALA A 16 -3.22 -4.14 -11.76
C ALA A 16 -3.08 -3.50 -13.15
N VAL A 17 -4.17 -3.41 -13.93
CA VAL A 17 -4.14 -2.69 -15.22
C VAL A 17 -3.89 -1.19 -15.02
N ALA A 18 -4.49 -0.57 -13.99
CA ALA A 18 -4.24 0.83 -13.66
C ALA A 18 -2.80 1.03 -13.16
N ASP A 19 -2.35 0.16 -12.25
CA ASP A 19 -0.99 0.18 -11.72
C ASP A 19 0.07 0.02 -12.83
N LEU A 20 -0.20 -0.81 -13.82
CA LEU A 20 0.68 -1.03 -14.97
C LEU A 20 0.84 0.24 -15.84
N ILE A 21 -0.23 1.01 -15.98
CA ILE A 21 -0.22 2.28 -16.73
C ILE A 21 0.51 3.38 -15.96
N SER A 22 0.36 3.39 -14.62
CA SER A 22 0.93 4.41 -13.74
C SER A 22 2.28 4.02 -13.14
N ALA A 23 2.81 2.83 -13.46
CA ALA A 23 4.06 2.34 -12.90
C ALA A 23 5.21 3.30 -13.18
N ALA A 24 5.80 3.82 -12.11
CA ALA A 24 6.88 4.80 -12.18
C ALA A 24 8.28 4.18 -11.99
N SER A 25 8.36 2.85 -11.73
CA SER A 25 9.60 2.11 -11.59
C SER A 25 9.48 0.69 -12.16
N ASP A 26 10.62 0.07 -12.51
CA ASP A 26 10.65 -1.31 -13.00
C ASP A 26 10.11 -2.30 -11.96
N LYS A 27 10.33 -2.05 -10.67
CA LYS A 27 9.79 -2.86 -9.58
C LYS A 27 8.26 -2.75 -9.51
N ALA A 28 7.71 -1.54 -9.64
CA ALA A 28 6.27 -1.33 -9.67
C ALA A 28 5.64 -2.02 -10.90
N LEU A 29 6.27 -1.90 -12.06
CA LEU A 29 5.85 -2.56 -13.29
C LEU A 29 5.82 -4.09 -13.13
N GLN A 30 6.88 -4.69 -12.60
CA GLN A 30 6.94 -6.13 -12.35
C GLN A 30 5.87 -6.60 -11.35
N ALA A 31 5.63 -5.85 -10.28
CA ALA A 31 4.57 -6.14 -9.31
C ALA A 31 3.18 -6.11 -9.98
N ALA A 32 2.88 -5.08 -10.77
CA ALA A 32 1.63 -4.97 -11.51
C ALA A 32 1.44 -6.13 -12.50
N ILE A 33 2.49 -6.56 -13.21
CA ILE A 33 2.44 -7.73 -14.10
C ILE A 33 2.10 -9.01 -13.33
N LEU A 34 2.72 -9.24 -12.17
CA LEU A 34 2.44 -10.43 -11.34
C LEU A 34 1.01 -10.41 -10.80
N GLN A 35 0.52 -9.25 -10.41
CA GLN A 35 -0.86 -9.06 -9.94
C GLN A 35 -1.85 -9.29 -11.08
N LEU A 36 -1.58 -8.75 -12.28
CA LEU A 36 -2.40 -8.97 -13.47
C LEU A 36 -2.46 -10.46 -13.88
N LYS A 37 -1.36 -11.21 -13.67
CA LYS A 37 -1.33 -12.68 -13.84
C LYS A 37 -2.12 -13.44 -12.78
N GLY A 38 -2.78 -12.76 -11.84
CA GLY A 38 -3.66 -13.35 -10.82
C GLY A 38 -2.90 -14.02 -9.67
N ARG A 39 -1.63 -13.67 -9.41
CA ARG A 39 -0.84 -14.31 -8.34
C ARG A 39 -1.47 -14.10 -6.96
N LEU A 40 -1.98 -12.89 -6.68
CA LEU A 40 -2.65 -12.59 -5.41
C LEU A 40 -3.96 -13.37 -5.31
N SER A 41 -4.80 -13.33 -6.35
CA SER A 41 -6.09 -14.00 -6.37
C SER A 41 -5.95 -15.50 -6.19
N LYS A 42 -4.95 -16.12 -6.85
CA LYS A 42 -4.65 -17.54 -6.67
C LYS A 42 -4.30 -17.85 -5.21
N LYS A 43 -3.43 -17.02 -4.58
CA LYS A 43 -3.04 -17.21 -3.17
C LYS A 43 -4.24 -17.08 -2.22
N ILE A 44 -5.12 -16.10 -2.45
CA ILE A 44 -6.33 -15.93 -1.64
C ILE A 44 -7.29 -17.12 -1.83
N THR A 45 -7.46 -17.62 -3.05
CA THR A 45 -8.29 -18.80 -3.33
C THR A 45 -7.73 -20.03 -2.60
N GLU A 46 -6.42 -20.26 -2.63
CA GLU A 46 -5.79 -21.36 -1.89
C GLU A 46 -6.09 -21.30 -0.38
N LEU A 47 -5.96 -20.10 0.21
CA LEU A 47 -6.26 -19.90 1.63
C LEU A 47 -7.76 -20.07 1.94
N TYR A 48 -8.62 -19.60 1.04
CA TYR A 48 -10.07 -19.76 1.14
C TYR A 48 -10.47 -21.24 1.11
N ASP A 49 -9.95 -22.02 0.17
CA ASP A 49 -10.26 -23.44 0.03
C ASP A 49 -9.82 -24.24 1.28
N ARG A 50 -8.67 -23.90 1.86
CA ARG A 50 -8.21 -24.50 3.11
C ARG A 50 -9.14 -24.17 4.29
N LEU A 51 -9.61 -22.91 4.40
CA LEU A 51 -10.59 -22.53 5.42
C LEU A 51 -11.94 -23.24 5.21
N LEU A 52 -12.39 -23.32 3.96
CA LEU A 52 -13.63 -24.01 3.60
C LEU A 52 -13.55 -25.49 3.98
N PHE A 53 -12.40 -26.13 3.76
CA PHE A 53 -12.19 -27.51 4.17
C PHE A 53 -12.28 -27.69 5.69
N VAL A 54 -11.64 -26.81 6.47
CA VAL A 54 -11.77 -26.84 7.94
C VAL A 54 -13.21 -26.60 8.37
N LEU A 55 -13.92 -25.66 7.75
CA LEU A 55 -15.31 -25.38 8.05
C LEU A 55 -16.19 -26.62 7.80
N SER A 56 -16.02 -27.31 6.66
CA SER A 56 -16.78 -28.51 6.35
C SER A 56 -16.55 -29.65 7.36
N GLN A 57 -15.33 -29.76 7.91
CA GLN A 57 -15.05 -30.73 8.98
C GLN A 57 -15.77 -30.39 10.28
N VAL A 58 -15.84 -29.10 10.63
CA VAL A 58 -16.54 -28.62 11.82
C VAL A 58 -18.07 -28.84 11.66
N GLU A 59 -18.63 -28.51 10.51
CA GLU A 59 -20.04 -28.73 10.22
C GLU A 59 -20.41 -30.21 10.31
N ALA A 60 -19.61 -31.08 9.66
CA ALA A 60 -19.81 -32.52 9.74
C ALA A 60 -19.78 -33.04 11.20
N ALA A 61 -18.94 -32.47 12.03
CA ALA A 61 -18.86 -32.84 13.44
C ALA A 61 -20.06 -32.40 14.27
N ILE A 62 -20.67 -31.30 13.91
CA ILE A 62 -21.90 -30.81 14.56
C ILE A 62 -23.11 -31.64 14.11
N ASP A 63 -23.18 -32.01 12.83
CA ASP A 63 -24.30 -32.75 12.27
C ASP A 63 -24.29 -34.24 12.64
N PHE A 64 -23.10 -34.82 12.87
CA PHE A 64 -22.90 -36.24 13.19
C PHE A 64 -22.11 -36.45 14.50
N PRO A 65 -22.66 -36.02 15.66
CA PRO A 65 -21.93 -36.08 16.92
C PRO A 65 -21.62 -37.52 17.39
N GLU A 66 -22.39 -38.52 16.92
CA GLU A 66 -22.21 -39.91 17.31
C GLU A 66 -21.04 -40.60 16.58
N GLU A 67 -20.56 -40.04 15.46
CA GLU A 67 -19.44 -40.62 14.70
C GLU A 67 -18.07 -40.34 15.31
N GLY A 68 -18.04 -39.61 16.44
CA GLY A 68 -16.84 -39.33 17.24
C GLY A 68 -15.78 -38.59 16.44
N LEU A 69 -15.71 -37.28 16.54
CA LEU A 69 -14.56 -36.53 16.02
C LEU A 69 -13.31 -37.04 16.71
N ASP A 70 -12.46 -37.69 15.93
CA ASP A 70 -11.14 -38.08 16.36
C ASP A 70 -10.37 -36.83 16.83
N PHE A 71 -9.84 -36.84 18.06
CA PHE A 71 -9.04 -35.74 18.61
C PHE A 71 -7.92 -35.32 17.66
N GLN A 72 -7.37 -36.26 16.89
CA GLN A 72 -6.37 -35.98 15.86
C GLN A 72 -6.90 -35.04 14.74
N LYS A 73 -8.19 -35.16 14.35
CA LYS A 73 -8.80 -34.25 13.37
C LYS A 73 -8.94 -32.83 13.92
N ARG A 74 -9.27 -32.69 15.20
CA ARG A 74 -9.36 -31.40 15.87
C ARG A 74 -8.01 -30.69 15.91
N ASP A 75 -6.95 -31.39 16.30
CA ASP A 75 -5.60 -30.81 16.38
C ASP A 75 -5.06 -30.45 14.99
N SER A 76 -5.34 -31.25 13.99
CA SER A 76 -4.99 -30.94 12.59
C SER A 76 -5.72 -29.69 12.09
N SER A 77 -7.01 -29.52 12.38
CA SER A 77 -7.78 -28.33 12.02
C SER A 77 -7.26 -27.07 12.71
N ILE A 78 -6.90 -27.15 14.00
CA ILE A 78 -6.29 -26.04 14.73
C ILE A 78 -4.93 -25.67 14.14
N SER A 79 -4.12 -26.66 13.78
CA SER A 79 -2.83 -26.44 13.14
C SER A 79 -2.99 -25.73 11.79
N GLU A 80 -3.94 -26.18 10.98
CA GLU A 80 -4.27 -25.59 9.67
C GLU A 80 -4.71 -24.12 9.80
N LEU A 81 -5.60 -23.81 10.75
CA LEU A 81 -6.03 -22.44 11.03
C LEU A 81 -4.88 -21.54 11.45
N LYS A 82 -3.94 -22.06 12.26
CA LYS A 82 -2.73 -21.30 12.65
C LYS A 82 -1.85 -21.00 11.45
N GLN A 83 -1.65 -21.96 10.56
CA GLN A 83 -0.86 -21.77 9.34
C GLN A 83 -1.50 -20.74 8.40
N VAL A 84 -2.81 -20.86 8.15
CA VAL A 84 -3.54 -19.88 7.34
C VAL A 84 -3.43 -18.48 7.93
N ARG A 85 -3.61 -18.34 9.25
CA ARG A 85 -3.44 -17.05 9.94
C ARG A 85 -2.03 -16.47 9.76
N GLU A 86 -1.01 -17.30 9.86
CA GLU A 86 0.38 -16.88 9.68
C GLU A 86 0.64 -16.41 8.23
N GLU A 87 0.16 -17.16 7.25
CA GLU A 87 0.28 -16.78 5.84
C GLU A 87 -0.45 -15.47 5.51
N VAL A 88 -1.66 -15.27 6.05
CA VAL A 88 -2.40 -14.00 5.93
C VAL A 88 -1.63 -12.86 6.59
N SER A 89 -1.08 -13.08 7.79
CA SER A 89 -0.27 -12.08 8.50
C SER A 89 0.98 -11.69 7.70
N ASN A 90 1.63 -12.66 7.08
CA ASN A 90 2.78 -12.41 6.20
C ASN A 90 2.38 -11.57 4.97
N LEU A 91 1.22 -11.87 4.35
CA LEU A 91 0.70 -11.06 3.24
C LEU A 91 0.44 -9.61 3.68
N ILE A 92 -0.16 -9.41 4.86
CA ILE A 92 -0.40 -8.07 5.42
C ILE A 92 0.92 -7.33 5.67
N ASN A 93 1.93 -8.00 6.20
CA ASN A 93 3.23 -7.40 6.49
C ASN A 93 3.96 -6.94 5.21
N THR A 94 3.73 -7.60 4.07
CA THR A 94 4.30 -7.17 2.78
C THR A 94 3.61 -5.93 2.20
N TYR A 95 2.43 -5.54 2.70
CA TYR A 95 1.64 -4.44 2.16
C TYR A 95 2.39 -3.11 2.20
N LYS A 96 3.06 -2.77 3.32
CA LYS A 96 3.82 -1.51 3.45
C LYS A 96 4.94 -1.41 2.41
N GLN A 97 5.70 -2.48 2.22
CA GLN A 97 6.77 -2.52 1.22
C GLN A 97 6.21 -2.44 -0.20
N GLY A 98 5.11 -3.13 -0.47
CA GLY A 98 4.41 -3.07 -1.74
C GLY A 98 3.89 -1.66 -2.05
N LYS A 99 3.29 -0.98 -1.07
CA LYS A 99 2.82 0.40 -1.18
C LYS A 99 3.97 1.35 -1.53
N ILE A 100 5.09 1.29 -0.80
CA ILE A 100 6.27 2.13 -1.10
C ILE A 100 6.82 1.85 -2.51
N SER A 101 6.83 0.59 -2.94
CA SER A 101 7.31 0.23 -4.28
C SER A 101 6.39 0.72 -5.39
N ARG A 102 5.07 0.80 -5.15
CA ARG A 102 4.04 1.24 -6.10
C ARG A 102 3.88 2.76 -6.12
N ASP A 103 3.63 3.34 -4.96
CA ASP A 103 3.20 4.73 -4.80
C ASP A 103 4.38 5.65 -4.47
N GLY A 104 5.54 5.10 -4.11
CA GLY A 104 6.66 5.83 -3.54
C GLY A 104 6.56 5.98 -2.03
N ALA A 105 7.68 6.35 -1.40
CA ALA A 105 7.71 6.66 0.02
C ALA A 105 7.21 8.09 0.28
N SER A 106 6.32 8.26 1.24
CA SER A 106 5.83 9.58 1.67
C SER A 106 6.76 10.15 2.75
N VAL A 107 7.38 11.31 2.49
CA VAL A 107 8.34 11.93 3.39
C VAL A 107 7.85 13.32 3.81
N ALA A 108 7.72 13.53 5.12
CA ALA A 108 7.42 14.84 5.69
C ALA A 108 8.71 15.55 6.12
N LEU A 109 8.88 16.82 5.73
CA LEU A 109 9.96 17.67 6.20
C LEU A 109 9.48 18.52 7.37
N ALA A 110 9.86 18.16 8.61
CA ALA A 110 9.45 18.85 9.82
C ALA A 110 10.64 19.57 10.46
N GLY A 111 10.38 20.71 11.11
CA GLY A 111 11.43 21.44 11.85
C GLY A 111 11.16 22.93 11.97
N LYS A 112 11.96 23.61 12.81
CA LYS A 112 11.85 25.05 13.06
C LYS A 112 12.00 25.89 11.78
N PRO A 113 11.48 27.10 11.72
CA PRO A 113 11.75 28.03 10.62
C PRO A 113 13.28 28.24 10.44
N ASN A 114 13.70 28.42 9.19
CA ASN A 114 15.09 28.77 8.82
C ASN A 114 16.18 27.74 9.18
N VAL A 115 15.84 26.45 9.37
CA VAL A 115 16.83 25.39 9.63
C VAL A 115 17.38 24.72 8.36
N GLY A 116 16.95 25.18 7.16
CA GLY A 116 17.47 24.66 5.90
C GLY A 116 16.53 23.69 5.17
N LYS A 117 15.27 23.49 5.62
CA LYS A 117 14.31 22.61 4.95
C LYS A 117 14.14 22.92 3.45
N SER A 118 13.94 24.18 3.11
CA SER A 118 13.78 24.61 1.71
C SER A 118 15.07 24.41 0.89
N SER A 119 16.23 24.56 1.52
CA SER A 119 17.52 24.30 0.85
C SER A 119 17.69 22.81 0.57
N LEU A 120 17.36 21.94 1.55
CA LEU A 120 17.36 20.51 1.38
C LEU A 120 16.40 20.08 0.25
N LEU A 121 15.17 20.60 0.26
CA LEU A 121 14.19 20.33 -0.79
C LEU A 121 14.71 20.75 -2.16
N ASN A 122 15.24 21.95 -2.29
CA ASN A 122 15.77 22.46 -3.55
C ASN A 122 16.97 21.61 -4.05
N THR A 123 17.83 21.15 -3.16
CA THR A 123 18.95 20.28 -3.52
C THR A 123 18.43 18.93 -4.04
N LEU A 124 17.46 18.32 -3.34
CA LEU A 124 16.84 17.07 -3.78
C LEU A 124 16.14 17.20 -5.14
N LEU A 125 15.51 18.36 -5.40
CA LEU A 125 14.84 18.63 -6.68
C LEU A 125 15.82 18.94 -7.82
N GLN A 126 17.03 19.43 -7.53
CA GLN A 126 18.04 19.76 -8.53
C GLN A 126 18.86 18.54 -8.97
N GLU A 127 19.13 17.60 -8.07
CA GLU A 127 19.96 16.42 -8.35
C GLU A 127 19.25 15.38 -9.24
N ASP A 128 17.91 15.29 -9.15
CA ASP A 128 17.13 14.40 -10.02
C ASP A 128 15.95 15.18 -10.60
N ARG A 129 16.03 15.51 -11.89
CA ARG A 129 14.91 16.07 -12.65
C ARG A 129 13.71 15.11 -12.54
N ALA A 130 12.89 15.28 -11.50
CA ALA A 130 11.60 14.67 -11.44
C ALA A 130 10.84 15.08 -12.70
N ILE A 131 10.48 14.12 -13.52
CA ILE A 131 9.48 14.33 -14.57
C ILE A 131 8.19 14.59 -13.81
N VAL A 132 7.92 15.87 -13.52
CA VAL A 132 6.63 16.31 -13.01
C VAL A 132 5.66 16.12 -14.16
N THR A 133 5.00 14.97 -14.21
CA THR A 133 3.81 14.82 -15.07
C THR A 133 2.66 15.49 -14.33
N PRO A 134 2.15 16.62 -14.81
CA PRO A 134 0.92 17.18 -14.28
C PRO A 134 -0.22 16.24 -14.69
N HIS A 135 -0.65 15.36 -13.80
CA HIS A 135 -1.94 14.70 -13.99
C HIS A 135 -3.04 15.74 -13.75
N PRO A 136 -3.82 16.12 -14.77
CA PRO A 136 -4.97 17.00 -14.58
C PRO A 136 -6.03 16.22 -13.79
N GLY A 137 -6.33 16.64 -12.55
CA GLY A 137 -7.45 16.10 -11.80
C GLY A 137 -7.27 15.98 -10.28
N THR A 138 -6.06 16.16 -9.74
CA THR A 138 -5.81 16.01 -8.28
C THR A 138 -5.52 17.34 -7.57
N THR A 139 -5.89 18.47 -8.14
CA THR A 139 -5.51 19.82 -7.73
C THR A 139 -6.31 20.38 -6.55
N ARG A 140 -6.85 19.57 -5.64
CA ARG A 140 -7.58 20.14 -4.50
C ARG A 140 -6.90 20.02 -3.14
N ASP A 141 -5.96 19.08 -2.94
CA ASP A 141 -5.38 18.85 -1.62
C ASP A 141 -3.88 18.59 -1.75
N THR A 142 -3.07 19.44 -1.09
CA THR A 142 -1.62 19.35 -0.86
C THR A 142 -0.73 19.26 -2.11
N LEU A 143 0.17 20.24 -2.25
CA LEU A 143 1.24 20.21 -3.24
C LEU A 143 2.27 19.14 -2.81
N GLU A 144 2.10 17.93 -3.32
CA GLU A 144 3.08 16.85 -3.21
C GLU A 144 4.12 17.02 -4.32
N GLU A 145 5.38 17.12 -3.96
CA GLU A 145 6.47 17.10 -4.91
C GLU A 145 7.06 15.70 -4.99
N LYS A 146 7.15 15.15 -6.21
CA LYS A 146 7.70 13.82 -6.45
C LYS A 146 9.17 13.93 -6.84
N VAL A 147 10.04 13.29 -6.07
CA VAL A 147 11.48 13.21 -6.31
C VAL A 147 11.84 11.74 -6.52
N ARG A 148 12.70 11.45 -7.49
CA ARG A 148 13.25 10.11 -7.68
C ARG A 148 14.64 10.05 -7.09
N ILE A 149 14.84 9.19 -6.09
CA ILE A 149 16.18 8.91 -5.56
C ILE A 149 16.54 7.48 -5.94
N LYS A 150 17.51 7.32 -6.83
CA LYS A 150 17.87 6.02 -7.45
C LYS A 150 16.65 5.38 -8.11
N ASP A 151 16.19 4.23 -7.59
CA ASP A 151 15.03 3.49 -8.12
C ASP A 151 13.76 3.67 -7.28
N THR A 152 13.76 4.60 -6.32
CA THR A 152 12.63 4.83 -5.42
C THR A 152 12.04 6.21 -5.63
N HIS A 153 10.73 6.27 -5.81
CA HIS A 153 9.99 7.54 -5.81
C HIS A 153 9.72 7.98 -4.38
N ILE A 154 9.93 9.26 -4.13
CA ILE A 154 9.67 9.92 -2.84
C ILE A 154 8.65 11.02 -3.08
N ASN A 155 7.54 10.96 -2.37
CA ASN A 155 6.52 11.99 -2.35
C ASN A 155 6.77 12.89 -1.14
N ILE A 156 7.20 14.13 -1.37
CA ILE A 156 7.43 15.08 -0.28
C ILE A 156 6.10 15.75 0.06
N ILE A 157 5.62 15.50 1.28
CA ILE A 157 4.36 16.04 1.80
C ILE A 157 4.62 17.41 2.40
N ASP A 158 3.68 18.35 2.18
CA ASP A 158 3.69 19.71 2.75
C ASP A 158 4.82 20.63 2.27
N SER A 159 5.28 20.45 1.02
CA SER A 159 6.20 21.38 0.40
C SER A 159 5.62 22.81 0.26
N ALA A 160 4.30 22.96 0.30
CA ALA A 160 3.61 24.25 0.19
C ALA A 160 3.83 25.17 1.40
N GLY A 161 3.93 24.63 2.60
CA GLY A 161 4.30 25.39 3.80
C GLY A 161 5.71 25.97 3.75
N LEU A 162 6.59 25.36 2.93
CA LEU A 162 7.98 25.80 2.75
C LEU A 162 8.12 26.96 1.75
N ARG A 163 7.13 27.17 0.86
CA ARG A 163 7.17 28.19 -0.21
C ARG A 163 6.31 29.42 0.02
N ARG A 164 5.42 29.44 1.02
CA ARG A 164 4.53 30.58 1.31
C ARG A 164 5.00 31.39 2.51
N HIS A 165 4.84 32.71 2.40
CA HIS A 165 5.27 33.74 3.37
C HIS A 165 4.71 33.53 4.79
N PRO A 166 5.45 33.98 5.83
CA PRO A 166 5.26 33.61 7.23
C PRO A 166 4.14 34.33 7.99
N GLU A 167 3.24 35.07 7.36
CA GLU A 167 2.36 35.99 8.10
C GLU A 167 0.92 35.57 8.31
N THR A 168 0.48 34.39 7.88
CA THR A 168 -0.91 33.98 8.14
C THR A 168 -0.96 32.56 8.72
N ILE A 169 -1.27 32.53 10.02
CA ILE A 169 -1.85 31.38 10.71
C ILE A 169 -0.85 30.29 11.15
N GLU A 170 -0.10 30.61 12.18
CA GLU A 170 0.78 29.68 12.91
C GLU A 170 0.06 28.39 13.36
N GLN A 171 -1.19 28.48 13.79
CA GLN A 171 -1.97 27.32 14.24
C GLN A 171 -2.36 26.36 13.10
N GLU A 172 -2.74 26.89 11.94
CA GLU A 172 -3.10 26.06 10.78
C GLU A 172 -1.83 25.40 10.19
N GLY A 173 -0.69 26.08 10.20
CA GLY A 173 0.61 25.51 9.82
C GLY A 173 1.03 24.36 10.72
N ILE A 174 0.86 24.48 12.03
CA ILE A 174 1.15 23.41 13.00
C ILE A 174 0.23 22.21 12.79
N ARG A 175 -1.07 22.44 12.56
CA ARG A 175 -2.03 21.38 12.30
C ARG A 175 -1.68 20.60 11.01
N ARG A 176 -1.35 21.31 9.93
CA ARG A 176 -0.95 20.68 8.66
C ARG A 176 0.33 19.88 8.79
N THR A 177 1.31 20.43 9.49
CA THR A 177 2.58 19.72 9.76
C THR A 177 2.33 18.43 10.55
N ARG A 178 1.45 18.45 11.56
CA ARG A 178 1.09 17.22 12.28
C ARG A 178 0.43 16.20 11.39
N LEU A 179 -0.55 16.61 10.58
CA LEU A 179 -1.21 15.70 9.63
C LEU A 179 -0.22 15.14 8.60
N ALA A 180 0.73 15.95 8.15
CA ALA A 180 1.79 15.49 7.25
C ALA A 180 2.68 14.43 7.90
N ILE A 181 3.07 14.65 9.17
CA ILE A 181 3.88 13.71 9.95
C ILE A 181 3.11 12.40 10.18
N ASP A 182 1.83 12.48 10.56
CA ASP A 182 1.01 11.31 10.84
C ASP A 182 0.78 10.42 9.58
N ASN A 183 0.78 11.04 8.39
CA ASN A 183 0.57 10.34 7.12
C ASN A 183 1.86 9.97 6.39
N ALA A 184 3.03 10.42 6.87
CA ALA A 184 4.32 10.14 6.24
C ALA A 184 4.86 8.76 6.65
N ASP A 185 5.52 8.08 5.69
CA ASP A 185 6.28 6.87 5.97
C ASP A 185 7.61 7.19 6.68
N LEU A 186 8.13 8.40 6.48
CA LEU A 186 9.35 8.92 7.09
C LEU A 186 9.21 10.41 7.39
N THR A 187 9.70 10.85 8.54
CA THR A 187 9.80 12.27 8.91
C THR A 187 11.27 12.65 9.07
N LEU A 188 11.69 13.74 8.41
CA LEU A 188 13.02 14.35 8.46
C LEU A 188 12.98 15.73 9.10
#